data_149f2965f196599a8d6f3fb9b3b22c19
#
_entry.id   149f2965f196599a8d6f3fb9b3b22c19
#
_cell.length_a   1.000
_cell.length_b   1.000
_cell.length_c   1.000
_cell.angle_alpha   90.00
_cell.angle_beta   90.00
_cell.angle_gamma   90.00
#
_symmetry.space_group_name_H-M   'P 1'
#
loop_
_entity.id
_entity.type
_entity.pdbx_description
1 polymer ?
#
loop_
_entity_poly.entity_id
_entity_poly.type
_entity_poly.pdbx_seq_one_letter_code
_entity_poly.pdbx_strand_id
1 'polypeptide(L)'
;MSEAKEFNPREVEARAAAHWNALDAYRVTEDASKPKYYACSMLPYPSGKLHMGHVRNYTINDMLARQLRMKGFNVLMPMGWDAFGLPAENAALKNKVPPGAWTYANIAHMKGQMQAMGLAIDWSREVATCDPSYYKWNQWLFLKMLEAGIAERRTQVVNWDPIDQTVLANEQVIDGKGWRSGAVVEKREIPGYYLAITKYAEELLSAVANPEDPNYLSGWPERVRLMQENWIGKSQGVRFAFPHQIGGEGGKLWVFTTRADTIMGVTFCAVAPEHPLALHAAATKPEVAAFIAECKAGGSTEAELATQEKKGVPTGLVVTHPLTGAEVPVWVGNYVLMSYGDGAVMGVPAHDERDFAFALKYQLPIQQVVAVEGQDFSDQAWSEWYADKLKGRCINSGVLDGLSFKEAVDKVAELLAAKGLGEKKTTWRLRDWGISRQRYWGTPIPIIHCDEHGAVPVPEKDLPVVLPQDCIPDGSGNPLNKHEGFHAGVVCPVCGKAARRETDTMDTFVDSSWYFMRYCDPTNADKMVADGTDYWMRDQNKATGGSGMDQYIGGIEHAILHLLYARFWTKVMRDLGLVKVDEPF
;
A
#
# COMPACT_ATOMS: atom_id res chain seq x y z
N MET A 1 39.05 -51.14 26.85
CA MET A 1 38.49 -49.78 26.99
C MET A 1 38.26 -49.28 25.60
N SER A 2 36.99 -49.11 25.16
CA SER A 2 36.69 -48.49 23.86
C SER A 2 37.08 -47.03 23.97
N GLU A 3 37.98 -46.57 23.11
CA GLU A 3 38.26 -45.17 22.95
C GLU A 3 36.91 -44.43 22.74
N ALA A 4 36.57 -43.50 23.60
CA ALA A 4 35.41 -42.66 23.45
C ALA A 4 35.58 -41.86 22.14
N LYS A 5 34.76 -42.17 21.15
CA LYS A 5 34.80 -41.47 19.86
C LYS A 5 34.61 -39.99 20.13
N GLU A 6 35.57 -39.17 19.73
CA GLU A 6 35.50 -37.73 19.88
C GLU A 6 34.22 -37.19 19.20
N PHE A 7 33.50 -36.31 19.85
CA PHE A 7 32.27 -35.72 19.32
C PHE A 7 32.55 -34.87 18.06
N ASN A 8 32.04 -35.33 16.93
CA ASN A 8 32.13 -34.60 15.67
C ASN A 8 30.73 -34.05 15.26
N PRO A 9 30.48 -32.73 15.43
CA PRO A 9 29.17 -32.16 15.11
C PRO A 9 28.71 -32.44 13.67
N ARG A 10 29.63 -32.34 12.70
CA ARG A 10 29.31 -32.55 11.27
C ARG A 10 28.84 -33.97 10.97
N GLU A 11 29.44 -34.96 11.59
CA GLU A 11 29.01 -36.36 11.42
C GLU A 11 27.63 -36.59 12.05
N VAL A 12 27.36 -35.96 13.20
CA VAL A 12 26.06 -36.06 13.88
C VAL A 12 24.98 -35.40 13.07
N GLU A 13 25.22 -34.19 12.58
CA GLU A 13 24.29 -33.43 11.74
C GLU A 13 23.99 -34.17 10.43
N ALA A 14 25.00 -34.66 9.70
CA ALA A 14 24.82 -35.41 8.47
C ALA A 14 24.00 -36.70 8.69
N ARG A 15 24.26 -37.43 9.77
CA ARG A 15 23.52 -38.64 10.13
C ARG A 15 22.07 -38.33 10.52
N ALA A 16 21.82 -37.26 11.27
CA ALA A 16 20.48 -36.82 11.63
C ALA A 16 19.68 -36.39 10.39
N ALA A 17 20.27 -35.59 9.52
CA ALA A 17 19.65 -35.17 8.26
C ALA A 17 19.31 -36.38 7.36
N ALA A 18 20.23 -37.32 7.20
CA ALA A 18 19.98 -38.53 6.42
C ALA A 18 18.84 -39.37 7.01
N HIS A 19 18.76 -39.47 8.35
CA HIS A 19 17.68 -40.19 9.03
C HIS A 19 16.33 -39.52 8.82
N TRP A 20 16.22 -38.19 8.99
CA TRP A 20 14.98 -37.45 8.79
C TRP A 20 14.51 -37.50 7.32
N ASN A 21 15.45 -37.40 6.37
CA ASN A 21 15.13 -37.51 4.96
C ASN A 21 14.62 -38.91 4.59
N ALA A 22 15.23 -39.98 5.14
CA ALA A 22 14.79 -41.35 4.91
C ALA A 22 13.38 -41.64 5.44
N LEU A 23 12.97 -40.96 6.51
CA LEU A 23 11.64 -41.07 7.11
C LEU A 23 10.62 -40.09 6.52
N ASP A 24 11.04 -39.17 5.63
CA ASP A 24 10.22 -38.03 5.20
C ASP A 24 9.56 -37.30 6.40
N ALA A 25 10.38 -37.07 7.45
CA ALA A 25 9.94 -36.78 8.82
C ALA A 25 9.13 -35.49 8.96
N TYR A 26 9.24 -34.57 8.00
CA TYR A 26 8.61 -33.25 8.05
C TYR A 26 7.43 -33.09 7.09
N ARG A 27 7.21 -34.08 6.24
CA ARG A 27 6.05 -34.11 5.38
C ARG A 27 4.78 -34.27 6.20
N VAL A 28 3.77 -33.43 5.89
CA VAL A 28 2.48 -33.46 6.60
C VAL A 28 1.33 -33.57 5.63
N THR A 29 0.26 -34.19 6.11
CA THR A 29 -1.05 -34.23 5.45
C THR A 29 -2.11 -33.70 6.40
N GLU A 30 -3.26 -33.39 5.88
CA GLU A 30 -4.42 -32.93 6.64
C GLU A 30 -4.94 -34.06 7.53
N ASP A 31 -4.77 -33.90 8.86
CA ASP A 31 -5.16 -34.89 9.88
C ASP A 31 -6.07 -34.24 10.93
N ALA A 32 -7.37 -34.43 10.80
CA ALA A 32 -8.35 -33.85 11.71
C ALA A 32 -8.33 -34.45 13.12
N SER A 33 -7.63 -35.56 13.35
CA SER A 33 -7.49 -36.21 14.67
C SER A 33 -6.47 -35.51 15.58
N LYS A 34 -5.63 -34.61 15.01
CA LYS A 34 -4.61 -33.86 15.74
C LYS A 34 -4.89 -32.36 15.74
N PRO A 35 -4.49 -31.64 16.77
CA PRO A 35 -4.48 -30.18 16.70
C PRO A 35 -3.48 -29.74 15.61
N LYS A 36 -3.92 -28.85 14.73
CA LYS A 36 -3.05 -28.32 13.67
C LYS A 36 -2.23 -27.14 14.17
N TYR A 37 -1.09 -26.91 13.54
CA TYR A 37 -0.36 -25.66 13.68
C TYR A 37 0.32 -25.29 12.38
N TYR A 38 0.05 -24.10 11.89
CA TYR A 38 0.65 -23.58 10.68
C TYR A 38 1.74 -22.55 11.04
N ALA A 39 2.99 -22.98 10.98
CA ALA A 39 4.19 -22.19 11.28
C ALA A 39 4.80 -21.70 9.96
N CYS A 40 4.53 -20.45 9.57
CA CYS A 40 5.04 -19.86 8.34
C CYS A 40 6.11 -18.79 8.61
N SER A 41 7.18 -18.83 7.83
CA SER A 41 8.13 -17.72 7.71
C SER A 41 7.93 -17.04 6.37
N MET A 42 8.17 -15.72 6.31
CA MET A 42 8.17 -15.01 5.04
C MET A 42 9.13 -15.69 4.06
N LEU A 43 8.64 -15.97 2.85
CA LEU A 43 9.46 -16.55 1.81
C LEU A 43 10.59 -15.58 1.40
N PRO A 44 11.81 -16.10 1.17
CA PRO A 44 12.93 -15.27 0.79
C PRO A 44 12.90 -14.94 -0.69
N TYR A 45 13.48 -13.80 -1.03
CA TYR A 45 13.86 -13.49 -2.39
C TYR A 45 15.17 -14.25 -2.76
N PRO A 46 15.24 -14.99 -3.88
CA PRO A 46 16.42 -15.77 -4.25
C PRO A 46 17.54 -14.87 -4.80
N SER A 47 18.20 -14.11 -3.92
CA SER A 47 19.24 -13.12 -4.27
C SER A 47 20.68 -13.65 -4.23
N GLY A 48 20.86 -14.96 -4.01
CA GLY A 48 22.15 -15.65 -4.05
C GLY A 48 22.54 -16.37 -2.78
N LYS A 49 22.44 -15.77 -1.60
CA LYS A 49 22.83 -16.39 -0.31
C LYS A 49 21.87 -15.99 0.80
N LEU A 50 21.68 -16.90 1.76
CA LEU A 50 21.04 -16.55 3.02
C LEU A 50 21.91 -15.56 3.81
N HIS A 51 21.29 -14.63 4.47
CA HIS A 51 21.93 -13.72 5.43
C HIS A 51 21.44 -14.02 6.86
N MET A 52 22.07 -13.42 7.86
CA MET A 52 21.77 -13.68 9.27
C MET A 52 20.31 -13.41 9.66
N GLY A 53 19.62 -12.48 8.98
CA GLY A 53 18.17 -12.26 9.18
C GLY A 53 17.34 -13.50 8.82
N HIS A 54 17.65 -14.16 7.70
CA HIS A 54 17.02 -15.44 7.33
C HIS A 54 17.33 -16.53 8.38
N VAL A 55 18.60 -16.68 8.75
CA VAL A 55 19.03 -17.68 9.75
C VAL A 55 18.24 -17.47 11.04
N ARG A 56 18.17 -16.24 11.56
CA ARG A 56 17.44 -15.92 12.78
C ARG A 56 15.95 -16.30 12.67
N ASN A 57 15.26 -15.80 11.67
CA ASN A 57 13.82 -15.97 11.54
C ASN A 57 13.45 -17.44 11.33
N TYR A 58 14.18 -18.14 10.47
CA TYR A 58 13.88 -19.54 10.16
C TYR A 58 14.22 -20.48 11.31
N THR A 59 15.29 -20.21 12.05
CA THR A 59 15.64 -21.00 13.25
C THR A 59 14.61 -20.82 14.38
N ILE A 60 14.11 -19.60 14.60
CA ILE A 60 13.05 -19.35 15.59
C ILE A 60 11.79 -20.14 15.22
N ASN A 61 11.37 -20.10 13.95
CA ASN A 61 10.20 -20.81 13.48
C ASN A 61 10.40 -22.34 13.54
N ASP A 62 11.58 -22.81 13.17
CA ASP A 62 11.97 -24.22 13.24
C ASP A 62 11.92 -24.77 14.68
N MET A 63 12.45 -24.02 15.63
CA MET A 63 12.39 -24.39 17.05
C MET A 63 10.94 -24.56 17.52
N LEU A 64 10.08 -23.61 17.19
CA LEU A 64 8.65 -23.65 17.54
C LEU A 64 7.95 -24.85 16.87
N ALA A 65 8.19 -25.07 15.58
CA ALA A 65 7.62 -26.18 14.83
C ALA A 65 8.04 -27.55 15.42
N ARG A 66 9.31 -27.72 15.77
CA ARG A 66 9.81 -28.96 16.43
C ARG A 66 9.19 -29.18 17.79
N GLN A 67 9.11 -28.13 18.62
CA GLN A 67 8.50 -28.22 19.96
C GLN A 67 7.03 -28.67 19.84
N LEU A 68 6.27 -28.10 18.92
CA LEU A 68 4.86 -28.44 18.75
C LEU A 68 4.67 -29.86 18.20
N ARG A 69 5.51 -30.31 17.26
CA ARG A 69 5.50 -31.71 16.82
C ARG A 69 5.75 -32.67 17.98
N MET A 70 6.70 -32.35 18.86
CA MET A 70 6.97 -33.16 20.08
C MET A 70 5.77 -33.18 21.03
N LYS A 71 4.90 -32.17 21.02
CA LYS A 71 3.65 -32.11 21.76
C LYS A 71 2.46 -32.78 21.06
N GLY A 72 2.69 -33.40 19.89
CA GLY A 72 1.66 -34.13 19.15
C GLY A 72 0.83 -33.31 18.17
N PHE A 73 1.20 -32.06 17.91
CA PHE A 73 0.54 -31.25 16.89
C PHE A 73 0.87 -31.72 15.47
N ASN A 74 -0.09 -31.55 14.55
CA ASN A 74 0.14 -31.65 13.13
C ASN A 74 0.66 -30.27 12.65
N VAL A 75 1.97 -30.17 12.35
CA VAL A 75 2.64 -28.89 12.11
C VAL A 75 3.03 -28.76 10.64
N LEU A 76 2.45 -27.79 9.95
CA LEU A 76 2.89 -27.36 8.64
C LEU A 76 3.96 -26.27 8.77
N MET A 77 5.15 -26.54 8.24
CA MET A 77 6.24 -25.56 8.09
C MET A 77 6.75 -25.61 6.65
N PRO A 78 6.14 -24.88 5.72
CA PRO A 78 6.52 -24.87 4.31
C PRO A 78 7.62 -23.85 4.03
N MET A 79 8.16 -23.90 2.81
CA MET A 79 9.08 -22.89 2.28
C MET A 79 8.86 -22.72 0.77
N GLY A 80 9.17 -21.54 0.25
CA GLY A 80 9.10 -21.18 -1.15
C GLY A 80 9.94 -19.95 -1.46
N TRP A 81 9.70 -19.37 -2.64
CA TRP A 81 10.56 -18.33 -3.19
C TRP A 81 9.74 -17.19 -3.77
N ASP A 82 9.99 -15.99 -3.27
CA ASP A 82 9.53 -14.76 -3.91
C ASP A 82 10.48 -14.44 -5.06
N ALA A 83 10.15 -14.91 -6.26
CA ALA A 83 11.12 -15.15 -7.31
C ALA A 83 11.05 -14.15 -8.47
N PHE A 84 10.10 -13.21 -8.45
CA PHE A 84 9.99 -12.13 -9.42
C PHE A 84 10.66 -10.83 -8.94
N GLY A 85 10.87 -9.89 -9.85
CA GLY A 85 11.22 -8.50 -9.53
C GLY A 85 12.60 -8.05 -10.00
N LEU A 86 12.88 -6.80 -9.69
CA LEU A 86 14.03 -6.03 -10.10
C LEU A 86 15.40 -6.62 -9.79
N PRO A 87 15.64 -7.27 -8.63
CA PRO A 87 16.97 -7.79 -8.35
C PRO A 87 17.43 -8.83 -9.38
N ALA A 88 16.51 -9.68 -9.86
CA ALA A 88 16.82 -10.65 -10.91
C ALA A 88 17.07 -9.98 -12.26
N GLU A 89 16.26 -8.97 -12.63
CA GLU A 89 16.47 -8.21 -13.86
C GLU A 89 17.79 -7.44 -13.86
N ASN A 90 18.12 -6.79 -12.75
CA ASN A 90 19.36 -6.04 -12.61
C ASN A 90 20.59 -6.97 -12.67
N ALA A 91 20.49 -8.16 -12.05
CA ALA A 91 21.53 -9.17 -12.15
C ALA A 91 21.64 -9.74 -13.58
N ALA A 92 20.51 -9.95 -14.24
CA ALA A 92 20.43 -10.41 -15.63
C ALA A 92 21.08 -9.40 -16.59
N LEU A 93 20.75 -8.11 -16.42
CA LEU A 93 21.38 -7.02 -17.19
C LEU A 93 22.90 -6.99 -17.01
N LYS A 94 23.36 -7.07 -15.74
CA LYS A 94 24.81 -7.05 -15.42
C LYS A 94 25.56 -8.25 -15.97
N ASN A 95 24.95 -9.45 -15.85
CA ASN A 95 25.59 -10.72 -16.20
C ASN A 95 25.26 -11.19 -17.62
N LYS A 96 24.39 -10.47 -18.35
CA LYS A 96 23.93 -10.80 -19.71
C LYS A 96 23.32 -12.22 -19.81
N VAL A 97 22.50 -12.57 -18.85
CA VAL A 97 21.77 -13.86 -18.78
C VAL A 97 20.27 -13.60 -18.58
N PRO A 98 19.40 -14.52 -18.99
CA PRO A 98 17.97 -14.41 -18.69
C PRO A 98 17.72 -14.40 -17.16
N PRO A 99 16.82 -13.58 -16.64
CA PRO A 99 16.52 -13.52 -15.20
C PRO A 99 16.08 -14.86 -14.60
N GLY A 100 15.32 -15.67 -15.37
CA GLY A 100 14.87 -16.99 -14.93
C GLY A 100 16.04 -17.92 -14.59
N ALA A 101 17.03 -18.03 -15.47
CA ALA A 101 18.21 -18.87 -15.23
C ALA A 101 18.96 -18.49 -13.94
N TRP A 102 19.15 -17.19 -13.73
CA TRP A 102 19.78 -16.64 -12.52
C TRP A 102 18.93 -16.97 -11.28
N THR A 103 17.62 -16.77 -11.36
CA THR A 103 16.68 -17.00 -10.26
C THR A 103 16.68 -18.47 -9.82
N TYR A 104 16.52 -19.42 -10.74
CA TYR A 104 16.51 -20.85 -10.41
C TYR A 104 17.85 -21.35 -9.88
N ALA A 105 18.97 -20.83 -10.36
CA ALA A 105 20.30 -21.13 -9.81
C ALA A 105 20.41 -20.68 -8.35
N ASN A 106 19.90 -19.51 -8.01
CA ASN A 106 19.89 -18.99 -6.65
C ASN A 106 18.92 -19.78 -5.74
N ILE A 107 17.75 -20.15 -6.23
CA ILE A 107 16.82 -21.04 -5.51
C ILE A 107 17.53 -22.34 -5.11
N ALA A 108 18.17 -23.01 -6.06
CA ALA A 108 18.88 -24.24 -5.78
C ALA A 108 19.99 -24.06 -4.73
N HIS A 109 20.76 -22.96 -4.83
CA HIS A 109 21.83 -22.65 -3.88
C HIS A 109 21.30 -22.37 -2.48
N MET A 110 20.30 -21.48 -2.34
CA MET A 110 19.74 -21.11 -1.03
C MET A 110 18.98 -22.27 -0.39
N LYS A 111 18.30 -23.11 -1.19
CA LYS A 111 17.69 -24.37 -0.72
C LYS A 111 18.72 -25.29 -0.09
N GLY A 112 19.87 -25.47 -0.76
CA GLY A 112 20.99 -26.23 -0.20
C GLY A 112 21.50 -25.68 1.12
N GLN A 113 21.54 -24.34 1.28
CA GLN A 113 21.91 -23.72 2.55
C GLN A 113 20.88 -23.99 3.67
N MET A 114 19.57 -23.91 3.37
CA MET A 114 18.51 -24.23 4.35
C MET A 114 18.54 -25.71 4.76
N GLN A 115 18.79 -26.60 3.80
CA GLN A 115 18.95 -28.04 4.05
C GLN A 115 20.17 -28.31 4.93
N ALA A 116 21.29 -27.62 4.70
CA ALA A 116 22.48 -27.72 5.53
C ALA A 116 22.27 -27.20 6.97
N MET A 117 21.36 -26.26 7.17
CA MET A 117 20.92 -25.82 8.51
C MET A 117 20.05 -26.88 9.23
N GLY A 118 19.60 -27.92 8.53
CA GLY A 118 18.76 -28.97 9.09
C GLY A 118 17.35 -28.51 9.47
N LEU A 119 16.81 -27.48 8.82
CA LEU A 119 15.47 -26.94 9.11
C LEU A 119 14.38 -27.98 8.83
N ALA A 120 13.38 -28.05 9.69
CA ALA A 120 12.27 -29.01 9.63
C ALA A 120 11.19 -28.60 8.63
N ILE A 121 11.58 -28.31 7.39
CA ILE A 121 10.73 -27.82 6.30
C ILE A 121 10.09 -28.98 5.56
N ASP A 122 8.80 -28.88 5.29
CA ASP A 122 8.09 -29.74 4.33
C ASP A 122 8.32 -29.26 2.90
N TRP A 123 9.37 -29.78 2.26
CA TRP A 123 9.73 -29.41 0.89
C TRP A 123 8.76 -29.93 -0.18
N SER A 124 7.81 -30.83 0.16
CA SER A 124 6.77 -31.25 -0.77
C SER A 124 5.79 -30.13 -1.09
N ARG A 125 5.81 -29.05 -0.30
CA ARG A 125 4.94 -27.88 -0.44
C ARG A 125 5.66 -26.65 -1.00
N GLU A 126 6.85 -26.85 -1.56
CA GLU A 126 7.65 -25.78 -2.16
C GLU A 126 6.93 -25.14 -3.34
N VAL A 127 6.96 -23.80 -3.40
CA VAL A 127 6.47 -23.01 -4.52
C VAL A 127 7.50 -21.94 -4.90
N ALA A 128 7.54 -21.57 -6.18
CA ALA A 128 8.25 -20.39 -6.65
C ALA A 128 7.27 -19.47 -7.39
N THR A 129 7.23 -18.20 -7.02
CA THR A 129 6.22 -17.26 -7.57
C THR A 129 6.41 -17.02 -9.06
N CYS A 130 7.62 -17.28 -9.61
CA CYS A 130 7.92 -17.17 -11.04
C CYS A 130 7.50 -18.39 -11.87
N ASP A 131 7.00 -19.46 -11.25
CA ASP A 131 6.50 -20.62 -11.98
C ASP A 131 5.14 -20.32 -12.63
N PRO A 132 4.92 -20.68 -13.90
CA PRO A 132 3.63 -20.52 -14.57
C PRO A 132 2.46 -21.16 -13.81
N SER A 133 2.69 -22.27 -13.12
CA SER A 133 1.71 -22.96 -12.28
C SER A 133 1.30 -22.15 -11.05
N TYR A 134 2.15 -21.21 -10.60
CA TYR A 134 1.86 -20.28 -9.52
C TYR A 134 1.20 -19.00 -10.06
N TYR A 135 1.87 -18.26 -10.96
CA TYR A 135 1.38 -16.95 -11.37
C TYR A 135 0.14 -17.00 -12.29
N LYS A 136 -0.20 -18.17 -12.84
CA LYS A 136 -1.51 -18.41 -13.45
C LYS A 136 -2.64 -17.92 -12.55
N TRP A 137 -2.53 -18.14 -11.25
CA TRP A 137 -3.56 -17.81 -10.27
C TRP A 137 -3.59 -16.32 -9.93
N ASN A 138 -2.46 -15.63 -10.00
CA ASN A 138 -2.44 -14.16 -9.95
C ASN A 138 -3.24 -13.57 -11.12
N GLN A 139 -3.02 -14.11 -12.32
CA GLN A 139 -3.72 -13.69 -13.53
C GLN A 139 -5.22 -13.99 -13.42
N TRP A 140 -5.57 -15.19 -13.01
CA TRP A 140 -6.96 -15.60 -12.84
C TRP A 140 -7.69 -14.73 -11.81
N LEU A 141 -7.11 -14.50 -10.64
CA LEU A 141 -7.74 -13.68 -9.61
C LEU A 141 -7.83 -12.22 -10.04
N PHE A 142 -6.84 -11.69 -10.75
CA PHE A 142 -6.92 -10.37 -11.35
C PHE A 142 -8.14 -10.23 -12.28
N LEU A 143 -8.42 -11.24 -13.13
CA LEU A 143 -9.61 -11.23 -13.97
C LEU A 143 -10.90 -11.25 -13.15
N LYS A 144 -10.96 -12.02 -12.06
CA LYS A 144 -12.09 -12.01 -11.13
C LYS A 144 -12.28 -10.68 -10.43
N MET A 145 -11.19 -10.03 -10.03
CA MET A 145 -11.22 -8.68 -9.47
C MET A 145 -11.70 -7.65 -10.50
N LEU A 146 -11.33 -7.80 -11.77
CA LEU A 146 -11.78 -6.94 -12.85
C LEU A 146 -13.29 -7.08 -13.10
N GLU A 147 -13.80 -8.31 -13.13
CA GLU A 147 -15.24 -8.63 -13.22
C GLU A 147 -16.03 -8.04 -12.03
N ALA A 148 -15.46 -8.13 -10.82
CA ALA A 148 -16.07 -7.61 -9.58
C ALA A 148 -15.92 -6.09 -9.41
N GLY A 149 -15.23 -5.38 -10.32
CA GLY A 149 -14.97 -3.94 -10.19
C GLY A 149 -14.04 -3.59 -9.04
N ILE A 150 -13.22 -4.54 -8.57
CA ILE A 150 -12.15 -4.33 -7.58
C ILE A 150 -10.87 -3.91 -8.29
N ALA A 151 -10.61 -4.43 -9.47
CA ALA A 151 -9.55 -3.97 -10.36
C ALA A 151 -10.14 -3.04 -11.44
N GLU A 152 -9.43 -1.96 -11.75
CA GLU A 152 -9.81 -1.03 -12.83
C GLU A 152 -8.59 -0.46 -13.53
N ARG A 153 -8.73 -0.10 -14.81
CA ARG A 153 -7.72 0.62 -15.58
C ARG A 153 -8.02 2.10 -15.57
N ARG A 154 -7.07 2.92 -15.14
CA ARG A 154 -7.20 4.38 -15.14
C ARG A 154 -5.86 5.06 -15.34
N THR A 155 -5.86 6.29 -15.82
CA THR A 155 -4.68 7.15 -15.91
C THR A 155 -4.58 7.98 -14.65
N GLN A 156 -3.42 7.96 -14.02
CA GLN A 156 -3.14 8.76 -12.82
C GLN A 156 -1.72 9.31 -12.87
N VAL A 157 -1.49 10.36 -12.10
CA VAL A 157 -0.14 10.84 -11.79
C VAL A 157 0.52 9.83 -10.85
N VAL A 158 1.63 9.26 -11.29
CA VAL A 158 2.38 8.23 -10.59
C VAL A 158 3.80 8.69 -10.29
N ASN A 159 4.46 8.00 -9.36
CA ASN A 159 5.88 8.16 -9.09
C ASN A 159 6.67 7.34 -10.12
N TRP A 160 7.38 8.01 -11.00
CA TRP A 160 8.23 7.38 -12.01
C TRP A 160 9.69 7.42 -11.58
N ASP A 161 10.33 6.28 -11.58
CA ASP A 161 11.77 6.17 -11.39
C ASP A 161 12.48 6.25 -12.75
N PRO A 162 13.28 7.30 -13.02
CA PRO A 162 13.92 7.47 -14.32
C PRO A 162 15.11 6.53 -14.55
N ILE A 163 15.73 5.99 -13.48
CA ILE A 163 16.80 5.01 -13.58
C ILE A 163 16.25 3.62 -13.79
N ASP A 164 15.31 3.21 -12.96
CA ASP A 164 14.67 1.90 -13.06
C ASP A 164 13.60 1.85 -14.17
N GLN A 165 13.24 2.98 -14.78
CA GLN A 165 12.25 3.13 -15.85
C GLN A 165 10.92 2.44 -15.54
N THR A 166 10.41 2.64 -14.35
CA THR A 166 9.15 2.03 -13.88
C THR A 166 8.42 2.92 -12.91
N VAL A 167 7.12 2.63 -12.76
CA VAL A 167 6.29 3.22 -11.71
C VAL A 167 6.66 2.61 -10.36
N LEU A 168 6.73 3.46 -9.34
CA LEU A 168 6.87 3.06 -7.94
C LEU A 168 5.56 3.30 -7.20
N ALA A 169 5.17 2.36 -6.33
CA ALA A 169 4.13 2.60 -5.35
C ALA A 169 4.58 3.71 -4.37
N ASN A 170 3.63 4.36 -3.70
CA ASN A 170 3.96 5.45 -2.77
C ASN A 170 4.92 4.98 -1.66
N GLU A 171 4.75 3.76 -1.22
CA GLU A 171 5.54 3.08 -0.20
C GLU A 171 6.99 2.81 -0.64
N GLN A 172 7.25 2.85 -1.93
CA GLN A 172 8.57 2.63 -2.53
C GLN A 172 9.33 3.95 -2.78
N VAL A 173 8.76 5.06 -2.34
CA VAL A 173 9.40 6.39 -2.40
C VAL A 173 9.77 6.84 -1.00
N ILE A 174 11.07 7.06 -0.76
CA ILE A 174 11.62 7.51 0.52
C ILE A 174 12.32 8.84 0.27
N ASP A 175 11.89 9.89 0.97
CA ASP A 175 12.45 11.24 0.84
C ASP A 175 12.53 11.72 -0.62
N GLY A 176 11.47 11.47 -1.41
CA GLY A 176 11.40 11.86 -2.82
C GLY A 176 12.23 11.03 -3.79
N LYS A 177 12.84 9.95 -3.31
CA LYS A 177 13.71 9.08 -4.09
C LYS A 177 13.19 7.65 -4.15
N GLY A 178 13.47 6.99 -5.26
CA GLY A 178 13.23 5.56 -5.38
C GLY A 178 14.03 4.79 -4.32
N TRP A 179 13.34 3.97 -3.53
CA TRP A 179 13.91 3.24 -2.39
C TRP A 179 15.10 2.34 -2.75
N ARG A 180 15.20 1.96 -4.02
CA ARG A 180 16.23 1.07 -4.56
C ARG A 180 17.27 1.81 -5.39
N SER A 181 16.82 2.60 -6.35
CA SER A 181 17.69 3.33 -7.28
C SER A 181 18.37 4.53 -6.64
N GLY A 182 17.73 5.13 -5.61
CA GLY A 182 18.13 6.41 -5.04
C GLY A 182 17.86 7.61 -5.97
N ALA A 183 17.26 7.38 -7.15
CA ALA A 183 16.91 8.44 -8.08
C ALA A 183 15.79 9.31 -7.55
N VAL A 184 15.83 10.62 -7.83
CA VAL A 184 14.69 11.51 -7.59
C VAL A 184 13.55 11.07 -8.49
N VAL A 185 12.37 10.80 -7.90
CA VAL A 185 11.21 10.35 -8.67
C VAL A 185 10.60 11.52 -9.43
N GLU A 186 10.09 11.22 -10.62
CA GLU A 186 9.34 12.16 -11.45
C GLU A 186 7.84 11.88 -11.33
N LYS A 187 7.02 12.92 -11.46
CA LYS A 187 5.56 12.75 -11.58
C LYS A 187 5.20 12.62 -13.05
N ARG A 188 4.58 11.50 -13.43
CA ARG A 188 4.11 11.23 -14.78
C ARG A 188 2.68 10.75 -14.78
N GLU A 189 1.90 11.13 -15.79
CA GLU A 189 0.58 10.54 -16.03
C GLU A 189 0.74 9.28 -16.88
N ILE A 190 0.44 8.13 -16.29
CA ILE A 190 0.56 6.83 -16.95
C ILE A 190 -0.71 6.03 -16.71
N PRO A 191 -1.28 5.40 -17.76
CA PRO A 191 -2.37 4.46 -17.58
C PRO A 191 -1.86 3.18 -16.91
N GLY A 192 -2.63 2.64 -15.99
CA GLY A 192 -2.29 1.40 -15.31
C GLY A 192 -3.50 0.76 -14.63
N TYR A 193 -3.30 -0.42 -14.07
CA TYR A 193 -4.31 -1.14 -13.30
C TYR A 193 -4.16 -0.84 -11.81
N TYR A 194 -5.30 -0.63 -11.16
CA TYR A 194 -5.41 -0.29 -9.74
C TYR A 194 -6.36 -1.26 -9.06
N LEU A 195 -5.97 -1.72 -7.87
CA LEU A 195 -6.83 -2.51 -6.99
C LEU A 195 -7.44 -1.60 -5.93
N ALA A 196 -8.75 -1.67 -5.78
CA ALA A 196 -9.53 -0.78 -4.92
C ALA A 196 -9.43 -1.18 -3.43
N ILE A 197 -8.22 -1.18 -2.87
CA ILE A 197 -7.98 -1.47 -1.45
C ILE A 197 -8.73 -0.49 -0.54
N THR A 198 -9.01 0.72 -1.02
CA THR A 198 -9.77 1.73 -0.26
C THR A 198 -11.21 1.30 0.03
N LYS A 199 -11.81 0.41 -0.77
CA LYS A 199 -13.12 -0.18 -0.48
C LYS A 199 -13.12 -1.01 0.81
N TYR A 200 -11.95 -1.51 1.22
CA TYR A 200 -11.74 -2.32 2.42
C TYR A 200 -11.13 -1.53 3.58
N ALA A 201 -10.92 -0.22 3.42
CA ALA A 201 -10.20 0.60 4.40
C ALA A 201 -10.82 0.55 5.80
N GLU A 202 -12.15 0.59 5.91
CA GLU A 202 -12.84 0.52 7.21
C GLU A 202 -12.63 -0.83 7.89
N GLU A 203 -12.77 -1.93 7.16
CA GLU A 203 -12.58 -3.28 7.69
C GLU A 203 -11.11 -3.55 8.05
N LEU A 204 -10.18 -3.11 7.18
CA LEU A 204 -8.74 -3.21 7.45
C LEU A 204 -8.34 -2.41 8.70
N LEU A 205 -8.93 -1.24 8.91
CA LEU A 205 -8.68 -0.43 10.09
C LEU A 205 -9.28 -1.05 11.35
N SER A 206 -10.52 -1.50 11.28
CA SER A 206 -11.25 -2.04 12.44
C SER A 206 -10.49 -3.20 13.08
N ALA A 207 -9.98 -4.13 12.29
CA ALA A 207 -9.25 -5.29 12.80
C ALA A 207 -7.90 -4.95 13.49
N VAL A 208 -7.33 -3.78 13.28
CA VAL A 208 -6.09 -3.36 13.96
C VAL A 208 -6.31 -2.34 15.09
N ALA A 209 -7.43 -1.58 15.05
CA ALA A 209 -7.67 -0.46 15.95
C ALA A 209 -8.84 -0.66 16.92
N ASN A 210 -9.79 -1.57 16.62
CA ASN A 210 -10.99 -1.77 17.42
C ASN A 210 -10.98 -3.11 18.17
N PRO A 211 -10.70 -3.13 19.48
CA PRO A 211 -10.70 -4.36 20.28
C PRO A 211 -12.04 -5.12 20.32
N GLU A 212 -13.16 -4.47 19.99
CA GLU A 212 -14.50 -5.07 19.94
C GLU A 212 -14.78 -5.73 18.57
N ASP A 213 -13.89 -5.57 17.60
CA ASP A 213 -14.02 -6.24 16.31
C ASP A 213 -13.80 -7.75 16.49
N PRO A 214 -14.70 -8.62 16.00
CA PRO A 214 -14.52 -10.08 16.11
C PRO A 214 -13.24 -10.59 15.42
N ASN A 215 -12.71 -9.83 14.49
CA ASN A 215 -11.48 -10.12 13.75
C ASN A 215 -10.28 -9.30 14.27
N TYR A 216 -10.38 -8.73 15.46
CA TYR A 216 -9.30 -7.94 16.04
C TYR A 216 -8.00 -8.74 16.18
N LEU A 217 -6.93 -8.24 15.62
CA LEU A 217 -5.63 -8.88 15.56
C LEU A 217 -4.87 -8.75 16.91
N SER A 218 -5.46 -9.26 17.98
CA SER A 218 -4.93 -9.17 19.35
C SER A 218 -3.56 -9.85 19.51
N GLY A 219 -3.28 -10.90 18.73
CA GLY A 219 -2.00 -11.60 18.71
C GLY A 219 -0.85 -10.84 18.02
N TRP A 220 -1.16 -9.76 17.31
CA TRP A 220 -0.13 -8.96 16.64
C TRP A 220 0.58 -8.02 17.61
N PRO A 221 1.89 -7.74 17.40
CA PRO A 221 2.57 -6.70 18.15
C PRO A 221 1.86 -5.36 18.00
N GLU A 222 1.64 -4.65 19.11
CA GLU A 222 0.98 -3.35 19.13
C GLU A 222 1.61 -2.36 18.14
N ARG A 223 2.95 -2.34 18.06
CA ARG A 223 3.69 -1.50 17.11
C ARG A 223 3.26 -1.74 15.66
N VAL A 224 3.03 -3.00 15.26
CA VAL A 224 2.62 -3.33 13.89
C VAL A 224 1.20 -2.86 13.63
N ARG A 225 0.27 -3.07 14.58
CA ARG A 225 -1.10 -2.57 14.48
C ARG A 225 -1.13 -1.05 14.35
N LEU A 226 -0.38 -0.34 15.18
CA LEU A 226 -0.28 1.13 15.14
C LEU A 226 0.31 1.64 13.81
N MET A 227 1.30 0.95 13.25
CA MET A 227 1.86 1.29 11.93
C MET A 227 0.79 1.18 10.84
N GLN A 228 -0.03 0.13 10.84
CA GLN A 228 -1.11 -0.04 9.87
C GLN A 228 -2.23 0.97 10.08
N GLU A 229 -2.66 1.20 11.33
CA GLU A 229 -3.66 2.22 11.68
C GLU A 229 -3.26 3.60 11.13
N ASN A 230 -2.03 4.02 11.41
CA ASN A 230 -1.50 5.29 10.92
C ASN A 230 -1.41 5.36 9.40
N TRP A 231 -1.06 4.25 8.74
CA TRP A 231 -0.97 4.18 7.29
C TRP A 231 -2.34 4.24 6.61
N ILE A 232 -3.31 3.48 7.11
CA ILE A 232 -4.70 3.52 6.64
C ILE A 232 -5.28 4.92 6.85
N GLY A 233 -5.01 5.53 8.01
CA GLY A 233 -5.18 6.95 8.29
C GLY A 233 -6.59 7.47 8.03
N LYS A 234 -7.57 6.99 8.83
CA LYS A 234 -8.95 7.50 8.80
C LYS A 234 -9.00 8.91 9.38
N SER A 235 -9.53 9.85 8.62
CA SER A 235 -9.80 11.20 9.08
C SER A 235 -11.27 11.55 8.89
N GLN A 236 -11.94 11.96 9.96
CA GLN A 236 -13.30 12.45 9.91
C GLN A 236 -13.31 13.97 10.03
N GLY A 237 -14.02 14.63 9.15
CA GLY A 237 -14.08 16.08 9.12
C GLY A 237 -15.28 16.59 8.35
N VAL A 238 -15.21 17.84 7.94
CA VAL A 238 -16.21 18.51 7.12
C VAL A 238 -15.57 18.93 5.81
N ARG A 239 -16.18 18.52 4.69
CA ARG A 239 -15.89 19.05 3.37
C ARG A 239 -16.87 20.16 3.08
N PHE A 240 -16.39 21.34 2.70
CA PHE A 240 -17.27 22.46 2.42
C PHE A 240 -16.67 23.42 1.42
N ALA A 241 -17.51 24.32 0.89
CA ALA A 241 -17.14 25.24 -0.17
C ALA A 241 -17.19 26.71 0.28
N PHE A 242 -16.20 27.47 -0.19
CA PHE A 242 -16.23 28.92 -0.23
C PHE A 242 -16.76 29.33 -1.63
N PRO A 243 -17.96 29.93 -1.74
CA PRO A 243 -18.46 30.44 -3.02
C PRO A 243 -17.59 31.58 -3.55
N HIS A 244 -17.55 31.74 -4.89
CA HIS A 244 -16.84 32.86 -5.53
C HIS A 244 -17.49 33.24 -6.90
N GLN A 245 -17.09 34.41 -7.43
CA GLN A 245 -17.49 34.91 -8.75
C GLN A 245 -16.27 35.20 -9.64
N ILE A 246 -15.26 34.33 -9.57
CA ILE A 246 -13.99 34.50 -10.28
C ILE A 246 -14.19 34.21 -11.78
N GLY A 247 -13.67 35.08 -12.63
CA GLY A 247 -13.81 34.94 -14.08
C GLY A 247 -15.22 35.26 -14.62
N GLY A 248 -16.11 35.86 -13.81
CA GLY A 248 -17.47 36.20 -14.18
C GLY A 248 -18.47 35.05 -14.07
N GLU A 249 -18.02 33.89 -13.63
CA GLU A 249 -18.83 32.70 -13.37
C GLU A 249 -18.88 32.35 -11.87
N GLY A 250 -20.06 31.89 -11.43
CA GLY A 250 -20.23 31.39 -10.08
C GLY A 250 -19.50 30.05 -9.87
N GLY A 251 -18.62 30.00 -8.88
CA GLY A 251 -17.84 28.80 -8.56
C GLY A 251 -17.79 28.50 -7.06
N LYS A 252 -17.17 27.40 -6.73
CA LYS A 252 -17.00 26.91 -5.35
C LYS A 252 -15.58 26.45 -5.13
N LEU A 253 -14.86 27.03 -4.19
CA LEU A 253 -13.58 26.53 -3.70
C LEU A 253 -13.86 25.51 -2.59
N TRP A 254 -13.67 24.25 -2.87
CA TRP A 254 -13.88 23.16 -1.93
C TRP A 254 -12.66 22.95 -1.04
N VAL A 255 -12.88 22.76 0.25
CA VAL A 255 -11.86 22.42 1.24
C VAL A 255 -12.33 21.26 2.11
N PHE A 256 -11.37 20.54 2.69
CA PHE A 256 -11.63 19.54 3.72
C PHE A 256 -10.85 19.92 4.99
N THR A 257 -11.50 19.84 6.15
CA THR A 257 -10.85 20.11 7.44
C THR A 257 -11.32 19.15 8.52
N THR A 258 -10.41 18.75 9.38
CA THR A 258 -10.72 18.05 10.64
C THR A 258 -11.00 19.02 11.79
N ARG A 259 -10.85 20.35 11.56
CA ARG A 259 -11.01 21.42 12.52
C ARG A 259 -12.13 22.39 12.09
N ALA A 260 -13.29 21.85 11.73
CA ALA A 260 -14.45 22.68 11.34
C ALA A 260 -14.93 23.58 12.49
N ASP A 261 -14.64 23.22 13.75
CA ASP A 261 -14.85 24.04 14.94
C ASP A 261 -14.19 25.44 14.84
N THR A 262 -13.12 25.56 14.06
CA THR A 262 -12.35 26.80 13.91
C THR A 262 -12.71 27.61 12.66
N ILE A 263 -13.78 27.23 11.92
CA ILE A 263 -14.16 27.86 10.64
C ILE A 263 -14.29 29.39 10.73
N MET A 264 -14.77 29.92 11.86
CA MET A 264 -14.96 31.36 12.08
C MET A 264 -13.64 32.13 12.24
N GLY A 265 -12.52 31.42 12.44
CA GLY A 265 -11.17 31.97 12.50
C GLY A 265 -10.40 31.93 11.18
N VAL A 266 -11.08 31.56 10.09
CA VAL A 266 -10.47 31.55 8.75
C VAL A 266 -10.12 32.97 8.30
N THR A 267 -8.83 33.19 8.00
CA THR A 267 -8.34 34.50 7.53
C THR A 267 -7.77 34.46 6.13
N PHE A 268 -7.51 33.27 5.58
CA PHE A 268 -7.13 33.05 4.19
C PHE A 268 -7.48 31.63 3.74
N CYS A 269 -7.50 31.40 2.43
CA CYS A 269 -7.47 30.07 1.84
C CYS A 269 -6.16 29.89 1.07
N ALA A 270 -5.59 28.69 1.10
CA ALA A 270 -4.43 28.35 0.27
C ALA A 270 -4.78 27.22 -0.70
N VAL A 271 -4.32 27.35 -1.95
CA VAL A 271 -4.54 26.37 -3.02
C VAL A 271 -3.21 25.77 -3.49
N ALA A 272 -3.27 24.57 -4.02
CA ALA A 272 -2.13 23.91 -4.65
C ALA A 272 -1.66 24.69 -5.90
N PRO A 273 -0.36 24.59 -6.27
CA PRO A 273 0.15 25.22 -7.49
C PRO A 273 -0.59 24.79 -8.78
N GLU A 274 -1.13 23.58 -8.81
CA GLU A 274 -1.87 23.01 -9.95
C GLU A 274 -3.38 23.33 -9.92
N HIS A 275 -3.86 23.95 -8.85
CA HIS A 275 -5.28 24.23 -8.68
C HIS A 275 -5.78 25.23 -9.77
N PRO A 276 -7.00 25.06 -10.31
CA PRO A 276 -7.53 25.95 -11.36
C PRO A 276 -7.48 27.45 -11.00
N LEU A 277 -7.74 27.84 -9.74
CA LEU A 277 -7.64 29.23 -9.30
C LEU A 277 -6.20 29.76 -9.30
N ALA A 278 -5.21 28.89 -8.99
CA ALA A 278 -3.80 29.26 -9.08
C ALA A 278 -3.40 29.52 -10.55
N LEU A 279 -3.82 28.64 -11.46
CA LEU A 279 -3.56 28.77 -12.89
C LEU A 279 -4.28 30.00 -13.49
N HIS A 280 -5.51 30.27 -13.05
CA HIS A 280 -6.24 31.47 -13.44
C HIS A 280 -5.50 32.76 -13.02
N ALA A 281 -5.01 32.82 -11.78
CA ALA A 281 -4.23 33.97 -11.30
C ALA A 281 -2.89 34.11 -12.04
N ALA A 282 -2.23 33.00 -12.36
CA ALA A 282 -0.95 32.97 -13.08
C ALA A 282 -1.06 33.54 -14.50
N ALA A 283 -2.23 33.46 -15.14
CA ALA A 283 -2.46 34.03 -16.47
C ALA A 283 -2.29 35.55 -16.53
N THR A 284 -2.48 36.25 -15.40
CA THR A 284 -2.42 37.72 -15.33
C THR A 284 -1.35 38.23 -14.35
N LYS A 285 -0.78 37.37 -13.50
CA LYS A 285 0.20 37.71 -12.46
C LYS A 285 1.51 36.94 -12.64
N PRO A 286 2.57 37.58 -13.17
CA PRO A 286 3.86 36.92 -13.39
C PRO A 286 4.48 36.32 -12.11
N GLU A 287 4.30 36.97 -10.96
CA GLU A 287 4.79 36.48 -9.67
C GLU A 287 4.14 35.14 -9.24
N VAL A 288 2.86 34.95 -9.54
CA VAL A 288 2.14 33.69 -9.30
C VAL A 288 2.65 32.61 -10.26
N ALA A 289 2.85 32.93 -11.53
CA ALA A 289 3.38 32.01 -12.52
C ALA A 289 4.81 31.54 -12.16
N ALA A 290 5.67 32.47 -11.70
CA ALA A 290 7.03 32.17 -11.25
C ALA A 290 7.03 31.25 -10.03
N PHE A 291 6.17 31.50 -9.06
CA PHE A 291 6.05 30.66 -7.87
C PHE A 291 5.54 29.25 -8.16
N ILE A 292 4.57 29.12 -9.07
CA ILE A 292 4.10 27.80 -9.55
C ILE A 292 5.25 27.02 -10.22
N ALA A 293 6.09 27.70 -11.01
CA ALA A 293 7.25 27.07 -11.64
C ALA A 293 8.30 26.63 -10.60
N GLU A 294 8.55 27.46 -9.55
CA GLU A 294 9.42 27.09 -8.42
C GLU A 294 8.91 25.84 -7.70
N CYS A 295 7.60 25.78 -7.39
CA CYS A 295 7.00 24.63 -6.73
C CYS A 295 7.10 23.35 -7.56
N LYS A 296 6.95 23.44 -8.90
CA LYS A 296 7.09 22.27 -9.80
C LYS A 296 8.54 21.76 -9.91
N ALA A 297 9.52 22.64 -9.76
CA ALA A 297 10.93 22.28 -9.77
C ALA A 297 11.42 21.69 -8.44
N GLY A 298 10.73 21.98 -7.35
CA GLY A 298 11.00 21.42 -6.02
C GLY A 298 10.42 20.01 -5.86
N GLY A 299 10.96 19.22 -4.94
CA GLY A 299 10.40 17.92 -4.56
C GLY A 299 8.98 18.08 -4.00
N SER A 300 8.09 17.15 -4.35
CA SER A 300 6.65 17.23 -4.02
C SER A 300 6.14 16.05 -3.22
N THR A 301 6.99 15.40 -2.41
CA THR A 301 6.53 14.34 -1.51
C THR A 301 5.89 14.93 -0.25
N GLU A 302 4.89 14.25 0.29
CA GLU A 302 4.21 14.67 1.53
C GLU A 302 5.20 14.82 2.70
N ALA A 303 6.25 14.01 2.75
CA ALA A 303 7.30 14.08 3.77
C ALA A 303 8.19 15.32 3.62
N GLU A 304 8.58 15.66 2.38
CA GLU A 304 9.37 16.89 2.10
C GLU A 304 8.55 18.14 2.40
N LEU A 305 7.27 18.15 2.01
CA LEU A 305 6.37 19.27 2.27
C LEU A 305 6.09 19.46 3.77
N ALA A 306 6.13 18.39 4.56
CA ALA A 306 5.95 18.46 6.01
C ALA A 306 7.13 19.16 6.72
N THR A 307 8.34 19.08 6.16
CA THR A 307 9.58 19.63 6.74
C THR A 307 10.05 20.93 6.10
N GLN A 308 9.55 21.27 4.90
CA GLN A 308 9.91 22.52 4.21
C GLN A 308 9.28 23.75 4.85
N GLU A 309 10.01 24.86 4.76
CA GLU A 309 9.47 26.18 5.08
C GLU A 309 8.26 26.48 4.22
N LYS A 310 7.14 26.84 4.85
CA LYS A 310 5.93 27.22 4.14
C LYS A 310 6.12 28.57 3.46
N LYS A 311 5.93 28.55 2.14
CA LYS A 311 5.96 29.72 1.28
C LYS A 311 4.63 29.84 0.53
N GLY A 312 4.27 31.06 0.21
CA GLY A 312 3.09 31.34 -0.59
C GLY A 312 3.15 32.69 -1.28
N VAL A 313 2.29 32.85 -2.27
CA VAL A 313 2.10 34.09 -3.02
C VAL A 313 0.59 34.43 -3.10
N PRO A 314 0.19 35.71 -2.87
CA PRO A 314 -1.20 36.09 -2.96
C PRO A 314 -1.68 36.09 -4.42
N THR A 315 -2.80 35.43 -4.68
CA THR A 315 -3.41 35.40 -6.03
C THR A 315 -4.10 36.72 -6.39
N GLY A 316 -4.49 37.54 -5.38
CA GLY A 316 -5.38 38.68 -5.55
C GLY A 316 -6.85 38.30 -5.78
N LEU A 317 -7.15 37.01 -5.74
CA LEU A 317 -8.54 36.51 -5.79
C LEU A 317 -9.10 36.45 -4.36
N VAL A 318 -10.42 36.55 -4.26
CA VAL A 318 -11.17 36.40 -3.01
C VAL A 318 -12.29 35.38 -3.20
N VAL A 319 -12.61 34.68 -2.12
CA VAL A 319 -13.77 33.79 -2.01
C VAL A 319 -14.64 34.25 -0.84
N THR A 320 -15.87 33.80 -0.79
CA THR A 320 -16.83 34.21 0.24
C THR A 320 -16.89 33.18 1.37
N HIS A 321 -16.70 33.62 2.61
CA HIS A 321 -16.85 32.76 3.78
C HIS A 321 -18.29 32.21 3.87
N PRO A 322 -18.50 30.88 3.93
CA PRO A 322 -19.84 30.29 3.74
C PRO A 322 -20.84 30.62 4.86
N LEU A 323 -20.38 30.95 6.05
CA LEU A 323 -21.24 31.26 7.21
C LEU A 323 -21.38 32.76 7.46
N THR A 324 -20.31 33.54 7.31
CA THR A 324 -20.33 34.99 7.62
C THR A 324 -20.59 35.87 6.41
N GLY A 325 -20.31 35.41 5.20
CA GLY A 325 -20.37 36.20 3.98
C GLY A 325 -19.15 37.13 3.77
N ALA A 326 -18.17 37.11 4.65
CA ALA A 326 -16.95 37.91 4.52
C ALA A 326 -16.06 37.44 3.38
N GLU A 327 -15.31 38.36 2.79
CA GLU A 327 -14.30 38.06 1.78
C GLU A 327 -13.07 37.43 2.42
N VAL A 328 -12.56 36.32 1.82
CA VAL A 328 -11.39 35.59 2.26
C VAL A 328 -10.38 35.56 1.10
N PRO A 329 -9.14 36.05 1.29
CA PRO A 329 -8.13 36.07 0.24
C PRO A 329 -7.62 34.65 -0.08
N VAL A 330 -7.30 34.40 -1.35
CA VAL A 330 -6.75 33.14 -1.84
C VAL A 330 -5.26 33.28 -2.12
N TRP A 331 -4.47 32.34 -1.60
CA TRP A 331 -3.02 32.22 -1.77
C TRP A 331 -2.67 30.96 -2.53
N VAL A 332 -1.56 30.94 -3.27
CA VAL A 332 -0.91 29.71 -3.72
C VAL A 332 0.12 29.33 -2.68
N GLY A 333 0.04 28.10 -2.14
CA GLY A 333 0.97 27.60 -1.13
C GLY A 333 1.78 26.41 -1.63
N ASN A 334 3.10 26.37 -1.36
CA ASN A 334 3.97 25.24 -1.69
C ASN A 334 3.66 23.98 -0.86
N TYR A 335 2.84 24.09 0.14
CA TYR A 335 2.50 23.04 1.11
C TYR A 335 1.11 22.42 0.91
N VAL A 336 0.37 22.88 -0.08
CA VAL A 336 -0.95 22.34 -0.42
C VAL A 336 -0.81 21.35 -1.55
N LEU A 337 -1.30 20.13 -1.33
CA LEU A 337 -1.27 19.05 -2.31
C LEU A 337 -2.59 18.98 -3.07
N MET A 338 -2.52 18.89 -4.41
CA MET A 338 -3.71 18.69 -5.25
C MET A 338 -4.41 17.35 -4.96
N SER A 339 -3.65 16.35 -4.50
CA SER A 339 -4.14 15.02 -4.16
C SER A 339 -4.83 14.93 -2.79
N TYR A 340 -4.72 15.95 -1.93
CA TYR A 340 -5.36 15.99 -0.63
C TYR A 340 -6.55 16.95 -0.62
N GLY A 341 -7.70 16.42 -0.20
CA GLY A 341 -8.94 17.17 -0.26
C GLY A 341 -9.29 17.51 -1.72
N ASP A 342 -9.54 18.76 -1.99
CA ASP A 342 -9.82 19.28 -3.33
C ASP A 342 -8.68 20.21 -3.82
N GLY A 343 -7.46 20.01 -3.34
CA GLY A 343 -6.30 20.86 -3.64
C GLY A 343 -6.35 22.24 -3.00
N ALA A 344 -7.13 22.38 -1.93
CA ALA A 344 -7.27 23.63 -1.21
C ALA A 344 -7.44 23.39 0.31
N VAL A 345 -7.00 24.34 1.11
CA VAL A 345 -7.16 24.33 2.57
C VAL A 345 -7.65 25.69 3.06
N MET A 346 -8.40 25.70 4.16
CA MET A 346 -8.66 26.90 4.92
C MET A 346 -7.48 27.20 5.85
N GLY A 347 -7.04 28.45 5.93
CA GLY A 347 -6.01 28.91 6.86
C GLY A 347 -6.63 29.46 8.13
N VAL A 348 -6.27 28.88 9.27
CA VAL A 348 -6.74 29.29 10.60
C VAL A 348 -5.55 29.57 11.51
N PRO A 349 -4.89 30.71 11.38
CA PRO A 349 -3.63 30.99 12.08
C PRO A 349 -3.70 30.87 13.61
N ALA A 350 -4.82 31.20 14.23
CA ALA A 350 -4.94 31.13 15.67
C ALA A 350 -4.94 29.69 16.23
N HIS A 351 -5.17 28.66 15.40
CA HIS A 351 -5.41 27.28 15.84
C HIS A 351 -4.67 26.20 15.05
N ASP A 352 -3.76 26.61 14.16
CA ASP A 352 -2.80 25.73 13.46
C ASP A 352 -1.42 26.39 13.48
N GLU A 353 -0.42 25.70 14.05
CA GLU A 353 0.94 26.21 14.22
C GLU A 353 1.57 26.66 12.91
N ARG A 354 1.30 25.92 11.85
CA ARG A 354 1.87 26.17 10.54
C ARG A 354 1.22 27.39 9.87
N ASP A 355 -0.09 27.57 10.05
CA ASP A 355 -0.80 28.74 9.57
C ASP A 355 -0.43 29.97 10.40
N PHE A 356 -0.15 29.79 11.72
CA PHE A 356 0.34 30.85 12.59
C PHE A 356 1.68 31.41 12.10
N ALA A 357 2.66 30.52 11.84
CA ALA A 357 3.95 30.94 11.31
C ALA A 357 3.83 31.61 9.92
N PHE A 358 2.94 31.09 9.06
CA PHE A 358 2.65 31.67 7.75
C PHE A 358 2.03 33.07 7.91
N ALA A 359 1.06 33.24 8.81
CA ALA A 359 0.41 34.52 9.05
C ALA A 359 1.38 35.56 9.60
N LEU A 360 2.27 35.22 10.53
CA LEU A 360 3.32 36.14 11.01
C LEU A 360 4.25 36.57 9.86
N LYS A 361 4.69 35.64 9.03
CA LYS A 361 5.59 35.90 7.90
C LYS A 361 4.98 36.86 6.88
N TYR A 362 3.71 36.67 6.55
CA TYR A 362 3.01 37.44 5.52
C TYR A 362 2.07 38.50 6.06
N GLN A 363 2.11 38.76 7.38
CA GLN A 363 1.32 39.77 8.07
C GLN A 363 -0.20 39.63 7.85
N LEU A 364 -0.66 38.37 7.89
CA LEU A 364 -2.09 38.03 7.79
C LEU A 364 -2.76 38.13 9.17
N PRO A 365 -4.07 38.43 9.23
CA PRO A 365 -4.80 38.48 10.50
C PRO A 365 -4.77 37.11 11.23
N ILE A 366 -4.66 37.17 12.56
CA ILE A 366 -4.75 36.01 13.47
C ILE A 366 -5.95 36.24 14.39
N GLN A 367 -7.00 35.45 14.22
CA GLN A 367 -8.27 35.58 14.92
C GLN A 367 -8.53 34.40 15.82
N GLN A 368 -8.49 34.62 17.14
CA GLN A 368 -8.82 33.58 18.12
C GLN A 368 -10.30 33.24 18.09
N VAL A 369 -10.63 31.93 17.94
CA VAL A 369 -12.00 31.40 17.95
C VAL A 369 -12.18 30.18 18.85
N VAL A 370 -11.13 29.72 19.50
CA VAL A 370 -11.17 28.70 20.55
C VAL A 370 -10.38 29.20 21.75
N ALA A 371 -10.91 29.05 22.95
CA ALA A 371 -10.25 29.35 24.21
C ALA A 371 -10.20 28.14 25.13
N VAL A 372 -9.17 28.06 25.96
CA VAL A 372 -9.04 27.11 27.06
C VAL A 372 -9.05 27.89 28.35
N GLU A 373 -9.86 27.49 29.32
CA GLU A 373 -9.98 28.17 30.59
C GLU A 373 -8.63 28.31 31.32
N GLY A 374 -8.32 29.52 31.78
CA GLY A 374 -7.07 29.83 32.48
C GLY A 374 -5.84 29.95 31.56
N GLN A 375 -6.01 30.03 30.26
CA GLN A 375 -4.93 30.24 29.29
C GLN A 375 -5.09 31.58 28.56
N ASP A 376 -3.99 32.32 28.43
CA ASP A 376 -3.97 33.61 27.71
C ASP A 376 -3.47 33.42 26.27
N PHE A 377 -4.20 33.97 25.32
CA PHE A 377 -3.84 33.93 23.89
C PHE A 377 -2.90 35.07 23.51
N SER A 378 -1.92 34.80 22.66
CA SER A 378 -1.03 35.79 22.03
C SER A 378 -1.00 35.57 20.52
N ASP A 379 -1.13 36.64 19.75
CA ASP A 379 -0.95 36.65 18.30
C ASP A 379 0.52 36.83 17.87
N GLN A 380 1.46 36.89 18.83
CA GLN A 380 2.88 37.06 18.56
C GLN A 380 3.71 35.78 18.74
N ALA A 381 3.20 34.81 19.50
CA ALA A 381 3.92 33.58 19.80
C ALA A 381 2.96 32.40 19.90
N TRP A 382 3.30 31.30 19.22
CA TRP A 382 2.53 30.06 19.26
C TRP A 382 2.60 29.40 20.65
N SER A 383 1.47 28.80 21.04
CA SER A 383 1.41 27.90 22.20
C SER A 383 0.62 26.64 21.84
N GLU A 384 1.08 25.47 22.29
CA GLU A 384 0.49 24.16 21.95
C GLU A 384 -1.02 24.06 22.26
N TRP A 385 -1.47 24.72 23.33
CA TRP A 385 -2.88 24.69 23.69
C TRP A 385 -3.81 25.32 22.64
N TYR A 386 -3.30 26.15 21.72
CA TYR A 386 -4.10 26.76 20.65
C TYR A 386 -4.72 25.69 19.75
N ALA A 387 -4.10 24.50 19.66
CA ALA A 387 -4.60 23.35 18.92
C ALA A 387 -5.43 22.35 19.75
N ASP A 388 -5.66 22.61 21.05
CA ASP A 388 -6.33 21.69 21.98
C ASP A 388 -7.80 21.46 21.56
N LYS A 389 -8.14 20.19 21.28
CA LYS A 389 -9.49 19.74 20.91
C LYS A 389 -10.32 19.29 22.10
N LEU A 390 -9.69 18.97 23.22
CA LEU A 390 -10.35 18.36 24.37
C LEU A 390 -10.89 19.39 25.34
N LYS A 391 -10.09 20.40 25.67
CA LYS A 391 -10.42 21.44 26.65
C LYS A 391 -10.96 22.71 26.01
N GLY A 392 -10.72 22.90 24.70
CA GLY A 392 -11.14 24.07 23.96
C GLY A 392 -12.66 24.26 23.93
N ARG A 393 -13.08 25.54 24.00
CA ARG A 393 -14.46 25.99 23.75
C ARG A 393 -14.44 27.08 22.71
N CYS A 394 -15.41 27.04 21.79
CA CYS A 394 -15.56 28.08 20.79
C CYS A 394 -15.88 29.44 21.44
N ILE A 395 -15.24 30.49 20.94
CA ILE A 395 -15.48 31.89 21.28
C ILE A 395 -15.44 32.73 20.00
N ASN A 396 -15.96 33.94 20.02
CA ASN A 396 -15.97 34.86 18.87
C ASN A 396 -16.54 34.20 17.59
N SER A 397 -17.42 33.22 17.75
CA SER A 397 -17.94 32.36 16.69
C SER A 397 -19.47 32.36 16.59
N GLY A 398 -20.15 33.29 17.27
CA GLY A 398 -21.57 33.48 17.27
C GLY A 398 -22.35 32.23 17.72
N VAL A 399 -23.05 31.58 16.81
CA VAL A 399 -23.87 30.37 17.14
C VAL A 399 -23.04 29.17 17.61
N LEU A 400 -21.72 29.24 17.50
CA LEU A 400 -20.81 28.18 17.96
C LEU A 400 -20.24 28.49 19.35
N ASP A 401 -20.43 29.68 19.90
CA ASP A 401 -19.82 30.10 21.17
C ASP A 401 -20.21 29.15 22.31
N GLY A 402 -19.22 28.77 23.12
CA GLY A 402 -19.38 27.82 24.23
C GLY A 402 -19.39 26.35 23.85
N LEU A 403 -19.53 25.99 22.58
CA LEU A 403 -19.54 24.60 22.13
C LEU A 403 -18.15 23.97 22.26
N SER A 404 -18.15 22.68 22.60
CA SER A 404 -16.95 21.82 22.51
C SER A 404 -16.59 21.55 21.05
N PHE A 405 -15.38 21.03 20.83
CA PHE A 405 -14.91 20.61 19.51
C PHE A 405 -15.94 19.78 18.73
N LYS A 406 -16.46 18.70 19.36
CA LYS A 406 -17.39 17.78 18.70
C LYS A 406 -18.72 18.46 18.38
N GLU A 407 -19.30 19.18 19.33
CA GLU A 407 -20.57 19.91 19.14
C GLU A 407 -20.46 20.98 18.07
N ALA A 408 -19.33 21.69 18.02
CA ALA A 408 -19.07 22.72 17.01
C ALA A 408 -18.91 22.10 15.60
N VAL A 409 -18.16 21.02 15.46
CA VAL A 409 -18.03 20.29 14.18
C VAL A 409 -19.39 19.82 13.67
N ASP A 410 -20.22 19.24 14.54
CA ASP A 410 -21.56 18.79 14.20
C ASP A 410 -22.46 19.96 13.76
N LYS A 411 -22.41 21.07 14.51
CA LYS A 411 -23.19 22.28 14.20
C LYS A 411 -22.74 22.96 12.90
N VAL A 412 -21.45 23.04 12.65
CA VAL A 412 -20.92 23.59 11.39
C VAL A 412 -21.36 22.74 10.18
N ALA A 413 -21.28 21.40 10.31
CA ALA A 413 -21.73 20.51 9.26
C ALA A 413 -23.23 20.70 8.95
N GLU A 414 -24.07 20.82 9.99
CA GLU A 414 -25.49 21.11 9.86
C GLU A 414 -25.75 22.42 9.10
N LEU A 415 -25.09 23.51 9.54
CA LEU A 415 -25.25 24.85 8.95
C LEU A 415 -24.82 24.89 7.47
N LEU A 416 -23.73 24.20 7.14
CA LEU A 416 -23.22 24.12 5.78
C LEU A 416 -24.10 23.26 4.88
N ALA A 417 -24.62 22.13 5.39
CA ALA A 417 -25.54 21.27 4.68
C ALA A 417 -26.86 22.00 4.35
N ALA A 418 -27.40 22.79 5.30
CA ALA A 418 -28.61 23.59 5.09
C ALA A 418 -28.45 24.63 3.96
N LYS A 419 -27.22 25.07 3.68
CA LYS A 419 -26.88 25.99 2.56
C LYS A 419 -26.48 25.26 1.28
N GLY A 420 -26.40 23.94 1.25
CA GLY A 420 -25.86 23.15 0.13
C GLY A 420 -24.36 23.41 -0.12
N LEU A 421 -23.63 23.79 0.94
CA LEU A 421 -22.23 24.18 0.88
C LEU A 421 -21.28 23.23 1.63
N GLY A 422 -21.76 22.14 2.22
CA GLY A 422 -20.87 21.23 2.91
C GLY A 422 -21.54 19.99 3.48
N GLU A 423 -20.72 19.02 3.87
CA GLU A 423 -21.13 17.74 4.44
C GLU A 423 -20.05 17.19 5.35
N LYS A 424 -20.41 16.31 6.29
CA LYS A 424 -19.43 15.48 6.99
C LYS A 424 -18.83 14.49 6.00
N LYS A 425 -17.51 14.33 6.04
CA LYS A 425 -16.79 13.43 5.14
C LYS A 425 -15.71 12.66 5.90
N THR A 426 -15.64 11.38 5.62
CA THR A 426 -14.50 10.54 5.99
C THR A 426 -13.53 10.51 4.82
N THR A 427 -12.27 10.75 5.09
CA THR A 427 -11.17 10.60 4.13
C THR A 427 -10.15 9.59 4.64
N TRP A 428 -9.41 9.00 3.73
CA TRP A 428 -8.42 7.97 4.00
C TRP A 428 -7.07 8.43 3.47
N ARG A 429 -5.99 8.18 4.23
CA ARG A 429 -4.63 8.34 3.73
C ARG A 429 -4.30 7.21 2.76
N LEU A 430 -4.79 6.01 3.04
CA LEU A 430 -4.68 4.85 2.16
C LEU A 430 -5.19 5.21 0.75
N ARG A 431 -4.43 4.82 -0.28
CA ARG A 431 -4.77 4.97 -1.69
C ARG A 431 -4.91 3.61 -2.34
N ASP A 432 -5.65 3.54 -3.45
CA ASP A 432 -5.75 2.32 -4.24
C ASP A 432 -4.38 1.87 -4.72
N TRP A 433 -4.20 0.56 -4.74
CA TRP A 433 -2.93 -0.07 -5.05
C TRP A 433 -2.72 -0.18 -6.56
N GLY A 434 -1.81 0.65 -7.12
CA GLY A 434 -1.41 0.56 -8.51
C GLY A 434 -0.46 -0.62 -8.72
N ILE A 435 -0.87 -1.59 -9.53
CA ILE A 435 -0.11 -2.83 -9.73
C ILE A 435 0.67 -2.90 -11.04
N SER A 436 0.43 -2.01 -12.01
CA SER A 436 1.14 -2.04 -13.29
C SER A 436 2.60 -1.62 -13.15
N ARG A 437 3.51 -2.47 -13.65
CA ARG A 437 4.95 -2.20 -13.67
C ARG A 437 5.47 -2.39 -15.09
N GLN A 438 6.25 -1.41 -15.58
CA GLN A 438 6.87 -1.43 -16.90
C GLN A 438 8.14 -2.29 -16.87
N ARG A 439 7.96 -3.56 -16.52
CA ARG A 439 9.00 -4.53 -16.22
C ARG A 439 8.71 -5.87 -16.90
N TYR A 440 9.79 -6.61 -17.15
CA TYR A 440 9.71 -7.93 -17.75
C TYR A 440 9.54 -9.04 -16.72
N TRP A 441 10.40 -9.09 -15.66
CA TRP A 441 10.42 -10.20 -14.73
C TRP A 441 9.38 -10.02 -13.62
N GLY A 442 8.14 -10.38 -13.95
CA GLY A 442 6.95 -10.28 -13.10
C GLY A 442 5.77 -11.02 -13.72
N THR A 443 4.68 -11.17 -12.98
CA THR A 443 3.45 -11.79 -13.51
C THR A 443 2.87 -10.93 -14.65
N PRO A 444 2.75 -11.46 -15.89
CA PRO A 444 2.12 -10.70 -16.98
C PRO A 444 0.66 -10.37 -16.68
N ILE A 445 0.25 -9.14 -16.92
CA ILE A 445 -1.15 -8.73 -16.81
C ILE A 445 -1.94 -9.36 -17.98
N PRO A 446 -2.99 -10.18 -17.72
CA PRO A 446 -3.66 -10.98 -18.74
C PRO A 446 -4.66 -10.17 -19.57
N ILE A 447 -4.17 -9.16 -20.29
CA ILE A 447 -4.95 -8.23 -21.13
C ILE A 447 -4.42 -8.26 -22.55
N ILE A 448 -5.32 -8.09 -23.50
CA ILE A 448 -5.06 -7.97 -24.93
C ILE A 448 -5.55 -6.57 -25.38
N HIS A 449 -4.71 -5.85 -26.10
CA HIS A 449 -5.05 -4.55 -26.70
C HIS A 449 -5.51 -4.74 -28.14
N CYS A 450 -6.75 -4.41 -28.41
CA CYS A 450 -7.40 -4.43 -29.73
C CYS A 450 -7.71 -3.00 -30.16
N ASP A 451 -7.43 -2.67 -31.42
CA ASP A 451 -7.69 -1.33 -31.96
C ASP A 451 -9.19 -0.95 -31.92
N GLU A 452 -10.09 -1.94 -32.02
CA GLU A 452 -11.54 -1.71 -32.01
C GLU A 452 -12.16 -1.83 -30.60
N HIS A 453 -11.64 -2.73 -29.75
CA HIS A 453 -12.24 -3.05 -28.45
C HIS A 453 -11.44 -2.54 -27.25
N GLY A 454 -10.28 -1.91 -27.51
CA GLY A 454 -9.39 -1.44 -26.45
C GLY A 454 -8.78 -2.58 -25.64
N ALA A 455 -8.75 -2.44 -24.33
CA ALA A 455 -8.20 -3.45 -23.42
C ALA A 455 -9.22 -4.55 -23.15
N VAL A 456 -8.93 -5.77 -23.58
CA VAL A 456 -9.82 -6.93 -23.50
C VAL A 456 -9.15 -8.02 -22.65
N PRO A 457 -9.84 -8.60 -21.65
CA PRO A 457 -9.30 -9.70 -20.85
C PRO A 457 -8.96 -10.94 -21.69
N VAL A 458 -7.86 -11.60 -21.36
CA VAL A 458 -7.54 -12.94 -21.89
C VAL A 458 -8.59 -13.93 -21.36
N PRO A 459 -9.18 -14.79 -22.20
CA PRO A 459 -10.09 -15.83 -21.73
C PRO A 459 -9.43 -16.76 -20.68
N GLU A 460 -10.15 -17.10 -19.63
CA GLU A 460 -9.61 -17.94 -18.53
C GLU A 460 -9.00 -19.27 -19.02
N LYS A 461 -9.60 -19.88 -20.03
CA LYS A 461 -9.11 -21.14 -20.64
C LYS A 461 -7.72 -21.01 -21.28
N ASP A 462 -7.30 -19.78 -21.61
CA ASP A 462 -6.03 -19.48 -22.28
C ASP A 462 -4.95 -19.03 -21.27
N LEU A 463 -5.24 -19.10 -19.96
CA LEU A 463 -4.27 -18.86 -18.90
C LEU A 463 -3.41 -20.11 -18.64
N PRO A 464 -2.13 -19.93 -18.30
CA PRO A 464 -1.45 -18.65 -18.07
C PRO A 464 -1.00 -17.98 -19.36
N VAL A 465 -0.95 -16.64 -19.37
CA VAL A 465 -0.09 -15.90 -20.29
C VAL A 465 1.34 -16.10 -19.81
N VAL A 466 2.09 -16.91 -20.56
CA VAL A 466 3.44 -17.33 -20.16
C VAL A 466 4.48 -16.28 -20.52
N LEU A 467 5.34 -15.97 -19.55
CA LEU A 467 6.47 -15.07 -19.74
C LEU A 467 7.56 -15.74 -20.58
N PRO A 468 8.08 -15.08 -21.66
CA PRO A 468 9.19 -15.63 -22.42
C PRO A 468 10.43 -15.81 -21.53
N GLN A 469 11.17 -16.90 -21.71
CA GLN A 469 12.35 -17.21 -20.89
C GLN A 469 13.68 -16.77 -21.53
N ASP A 470 13.64 -16.29 -22.77
CA ASP A 470 14.79 -15.93 -23.59
C ASP A 470 15.10 -14.41 -23.61
N CYS A 471 14.31 -13.60 -22.92
CA CYS A 471 14.55 -12.17 -22.81
C CYS A 471 15.75 -11.86 -21.93
N ILE A 472 16.68 -11.07 -22.47
CA ILE A 472 17.80 -10.49 -21.72
C ILE A 472 17.58 -8.99 -21.66
N PRO A 473 17.38 -8.38 -20.47
CA PRO A 473 17.26 -6.95 -20.34
C PRO A 473 18.50 -6.22 -20.84
N ASP A 474 18.33 -5.16 -21.62
CA ASP A 474 19.41 -4.36 -22.22
C ASP A 474 19.45 -2.90 -21.72
N GLY A 475 18.56 -2.56 -20.77
CA GLY A 475 18.43 -1.20 -20.24
C GLY A 475 17.63 -0.24 -21.13
N SER A 476 17.09 -0.69 -22.27
CA SER A 476 16.32 0.14 -23.19
C SER A 476 14.80 0.11 -22.93
N GLY A 477 14.39 -0.21 -21.69
CA GLY A 477 13.00 -0.36 -21.28
C GLY A 477 12.56 -1.83 -21.21
N ASN A 478 11.22 -2.04 -21.16
CA ASN A 478 10.67 -3.39 -21.03
C ASN A 478 10.87 -4.22 -22.30
N PRO A 479 11.64 -5.32 -22.24
CA PRO A 479 11.92 -6.16 -23.41
C PRO A 479 10.68 -6.81 -24.02
N LEU A 480 9.57 -6.98 -23.27
CA LEU A 480 8.32 -7.53 -23.80
C LEU A 480 7.74 -6.68 -24.93
N ASN A 481 8.00 -5.37 -24.93
CA ASN A 481 7.53 -4.47 -26.01
C ASN A 481 8.09 -4.86 -27.38
N LYS A 482 9.29 -5.45 -27.41
CA LYS A 482 10.04 -5.80 -28.63
C LYS A 482 10.03 -7.30 -28.92
N HIS A 483 9.49 -8.13 -28.02
CA HIS A 483 9.52 -9.58 -28.14
C HIS A 483 8.44 -10.07 -29.09
N GLU A 484 8.80 -10.32 -30.38
CA GLU A 484 7.84 -10.73 -31.41
C GLU A 484 7.04 -11.98 -31.03
N GLY A 485 7.71 -12.99 -30.47
CA GLY A 485 7.08 -14.25 -30.05
C GLY A 485 6.01 -14.07 -28.96
N PHE A 486 6.14 -13.08 -28.11
CA PHE A 486 5.16 -12.78 -27.06
C PHE A 486 3.84 -12.25 -27.63
N HIS A 487 3.89 -11.60 -28.78
CA HIS A 487 2.74 -11.04 -29.49
C HIS A 487 2.27 -11.89 -30.66
N ALA A 488 3.05 -12.90 -31.08
CA ALA A 488 2.73 -13.71 -32.25
C ALA A 488 1.42 -14.50 -32.11
N GLY A 489 0.56 -14.41 -33.11
CA GLY A 489 -0.70 -15.15 -33.14
C GLY A 489 -1.78 -14.66 -32.16
N VAL A 490 -1.55 -13.54 -31.48
CA VAL A 490 -2.53 -12.97 -30.56
C VAL A 490 -3.68 -12.35 -31.33
N VAL A 491 -4.90 -12.76 -31.01
CA VAL A 491 -6.13 -12.25 -31.60
C VAL A 491 -7.07 -11.72 -30.50
N CYS A 492 -7.83 -10.72 -30.84
CA CYS A 492 -8.88 -10.21 -29.96
C CYS A 492 -9.96 -11.27 -29.75
N PRO A 493 -10.29 -11.67 -28.52
CA PRO A 493 -11.31 -12.70 -28.26
C PRO A 493 -12.73 -12.25 -28.64
N VAL A 494 -12.96 -10.94 -28.87
CA VAL A 494 -14.27 -10.39 -29.26
C VAL A 494 -14.46 -10.39 -30.78
N CYS A 495 -13.47 -9.90 -31.56
CA CYS A 495 -13.61 -9.74 -33.01
C CYS A 495 -12.71 -10.66 -33.85
N GLY A 496 -11.79 -11.41 -33.25
CA GLY A 496 -10.87 -12.32 -33.94
C GLY A 496 -9.75 -11.63 -34.73
N LYS A 497 -9.67 -10.29 -34.73
CA LYS A 497 -8.61 -9.55 -35.41
C LYS A 497 -7.29 -9.62 -34.66
N ALA A 498 -6.18 -9.43 -35.39
CA ALA A 498 -4.85 -9.35 -34.80
C ALA A 498 -4.79 -8.28 -33.69
N ALA A 499 -4.14 -8.59 -32.60
CA ALA A 499 -4.05 -7.76 -31.42
C ALA A 499 -2.70 -7.94 -30.72
N ARG A 500 -2.42 -7.18 -29.68
CA ARG A 500 -1.17 -7.25 -28.91
C ARG A 500 -1.45 -7.54 -27.45
N ARG A 501 -0.55 -8.26 -26.79
CA ARG A 501 -0.61 -8.46 -25.34
C ARG A 501 -0.22 -7.18 -24.61
N GLU A 502 -0.78 -7.00 -23.41
CA GLU A 502 -0.25 -6.07 -22.42
C GLU A 502 1.19 -6.48 -22.08
N THR A 503 2.06 -5.49 -21.93
CA THR A 503 3.48 -5.71 -21.64
C THR A 503 3.86 -5.30 -20.22
N ASP A 504 2.98 -4.60 -19.51
CA ASP A 504 3.16 -4.37 -18.08
C ASP A 504 2.99 -5.70 -17.32
N THR A 505 3.78 -5.85 -16.27
CA THR A 505 3.66 -6.94 -15.31
C THR A 505 3.10 -6.42 -13.99
N MET A 506 2.63 -7.31 -13.13
CA MET A 506 2.09 -6.94 -11.83
C MET A 506 3.21 -6.60 -10.86
N ASP A 507 2.94 -5.68 -9.93
CA ASP A 507 3.73 -5.48 -8.72
C ASP A 507 3.97 -6.82 -8.02
N THR A 508 5.21 -7.10 -7.65
CA THR A 508 5.59 -8.38 -7.04
C THR A 508 4.97 -8.62 -5.66
N PHE A 509 4.43 -7.61 -5.02
CA PHE A 509 3.60 -7.80 -3.82
C PHE A 509 2.30 -8.55 -4.10
N VAL A 510 1.83 -8.60 -5.35
CA VAL A 510 0.73 -9.49 -5.76
C VAL A 510 1.12 -10.94 -5.54
N ASP A 511 2.35 -11.31 -5.91
CA ASP A 511 2.87 -12.67 -5.78
C ASP A 511 2.93 -13.11 -4.31
N SER A 512 3.39 -12.22 -3.42
CA SER A 512 3.57 -12.50 -2.01
C SER A 512 2.29 -12.31 -1.16
N SER A 513 1.16 -11.89 -1.75
CA SER A 513 -0.06 -11.63 -0.99
C SER A 513 -0.88 -12.86 -0.62
N TRP A 514 -0.57 -14.04 -1.16
CA TRP A 514 -1.38 -15.26 -0.95
C TRP A 514 -0.61 -16.58 -0.95
N TYR A 515 0.71 -16.59 -1.10
CA TYR A 515 1.55 -17.80 -1.22
C TYR A 515 1.37 -18.77 -0.05
N PHE A 516 1.11 -18.25 1.14
CA PHE A 516 0.82 -19.04 2.34
C PHE A 516 -0.46 -19.89 2.18
N MET A 517 -1.41 -19.45 1.40
CA MET A 517 -2.57 -20.27 1.03
C MET A 517 -2.19 -21.32 -0.03
N ARG A 518 -1.31 -20.95 -0.99
CA ARG A 518 -0.85 -21.89 -2.00
C ARG A 518 -0.03 -23.05 -1.43
N TYR A 519 0.74 -22.81 -0.36
CA TYR A 519 1.42 -23.88 0.37
C TYR A 519 0.49 -24.99 0.87
N CYS A 520 -0.77 -24.66 1.11
CA CYS A 520 -1.75 -25.65 1.57
C CYS A 520 -2.13 -26.65 0.47
N ASP A 521 -2.14 -26.20 -0.82
CA ASP A 521 -2.51 -26.97 -2.00
C ASP A 521 -1.55 -26.70 -3.18
N PRO A 522 -0.23 -26.93 -3.04
CA PRO A 522 0.77 -26.39 -3.98
C PRO A 522 0.71 -26.98 -5.38
N THR A 523 0.25 -28.20 -5.52
CA THR A 523 0.20 -28.96 -6.79
C THR A 523 -1.18 -28.97 -7.45
N ASN A 524 -2.17 -28.29 -6.86
CA ASN A 524 -3.52 -28.25 -7.43
C ASN A 524 -3.52 -27.44 -8.74
N ALA A 525 -3.78 -28.09 -9.85
CA ALA A 525 -3.79 -27.48 -11.19
C ALA A 525 -5.13 -26.83 -11.54
N ASP A 526 -6.21 -27.24 -10.86
CA ASP A 526 -7.59 -26.88 -11.19
C ASP A 526 -8.13 -25.72 -10.36
N LYS A 527 -7.58 -25.52 -9.15
CA LYS A 527 -8.03 -24.50 -8.19
C LYS A 527 -6.85 -23.72 -7.61
N MET A 528 -7.07 -22.44 -7.38
CA MET A 528 -6.12 -21.56 -6.69
C MET A 528 -5.92 -22.02 -5.25
N VAL A 529 -7.01 -22.31 -4.56
CA VAL A 529 -7.11 -22.78 -3.17
C VAL A 529 -8.15 -23.89 -3.07
N ALA A 530 -7.99 -24.82 -2.14
CA ALA A 530 -8.87 -25.98 -2.00
C ALA A 530 -8.97 -26.44 -0.52
N ASP A 531 -9.32 -27.72 -0.30
CA ASP A 531 -9.57 -28.30 1.03
C ASP A 531 -8.37 -28.20 1.99
N GLY A 532 -7.14 -28.25 1.46
CA GLY A 532 -5.93 -28.03 2.25
C GLY A 532 -5.89 -26.62 2.86
N THR A 533 -6.29 -25.61 2.10
CA THR A 533 -6.41 -24.23 2.59
C THR A 533 -7.45 -24.15 3.70
N ASP A 534 -8.63 -24.76 3.52
CA ASP A 534 -9.69 -24.81 4.54
C ASP A 534 -9.20 -25.50 5.84
N TYR A 535 -8.35 -26.54 5.72
CA TYR A 535 -7.80 -27.22 6.89
C TYR A 535 -6.74 -26.38 7.60
N TRP A 536 -5.72 -25.89 6.89
CA TRP A 536 -4.56 -25.22 7.52
C TRP A 536 -4.84 -23.79 7.94
N MET A 537 -5.76 -23.09 7.27
CA MET A 537 -6.09 -21.69 7.55
C MET A 537 -7.30 -21.53 8.49
N ARG A 538 -8.02 -22.63 8.80
CA ARG A 538 -9.18 -22.53 9.72
C ARG A 538 -8.74 -22.16 11.12
N ASP A 539 -9.61 -21.44 11.81
CA ASP A 539 -9.49 -21.24 13.26
C ASP A 539 -9.92 -22.53 13.98
N GLN A 540 -9.01 -23.12 14.73
CA GLN A 540 -9.32 -24.23 15.67
C GLN A 540 -9.70 -23.72 17.05
N ASN A 541 -9.42 -22.46 17.37
CA ASN A 541 -9.66 -21.85 18.67
C ASN A 541 -10.46 -20.55 18.51
N LYS A 542 -11.75 -20.64 18.13
CA LYS A 542 -12.65 -19.48 18.17
C LYS A 542 -12.61 -18.71 19.51
N ALA A 543 -12.16 -19.34 20.57
CA ALA A 543 -11.98 -18.71 21.86
C ALA A 543 -10.82 -17.70 21.91
N THR A 544 -9.89 -17.72 20.94
CA THR A 544 -8.74 -16.81 20.85
C THR A 544 -8.87 -15.80 19.69
N GLY A 545 -9.92 -15.87 18.88
CA GLY A 545 -10.19 -14.92 17.80
C GLY A 545 -9.22 -14.97 16.63
N GLY A 546 -8.36 -16.00 16.51
CA GLY A 546 -7.40 -16.13 15.42
C GLY A 546 -7.97 -16.91 14.24
N SER A 547 -8.04 -16.30 13.05
CA SER A 547 -8.24 -16.98 11.77
C SER A 547 -6.93 -16.92 10.97
N GLY A 548 -6.70 -17.94 10.11
CA GLY A 548 -5.51 -17.96 9.27
C GLY A 548 -4.35 -18.78 9.84
N MET A 549 -3.11 -18.36 9.56
CA MET A 549 -1.90 -19.00 10.07
C MET A 549 -1.74 -18.80 11.58
N ASP A 550 -1.20 -19.82 12.25
CA ASP A 550 -1.01 -19.76 13.71
C ASP A 550 0.24 -18.97 14.10
N GLN A 551 1.26 -18.94 13.23
CA GLN A 551 2.49 -18.17 13.41
C GLN A 551 3.01 -17.66 12.07
N TYR A 552 3.37 -16.37 12.04
CA TYR A 552 3.97 -15.74 10.87
C TYR A 552 5.18 -14.89 11.30
N ILE A 553 6.37 -15.20 10.76
CA ILE A 553 7.63 -14.57 11.16
C ILE A 553 8.29 -13.91 9.95
N GLY A 554 8.58 -12.61 10.09
CA GLY A 554 9.24 -11.82 9.05
C GLY A 554 9.86 -10.54 9.59
N GLY A 555 10.35 -9.68 8.69
CA GLY A 555 10.93 -8.38 9.00
C GLY A 555 9.88 -7.31 9.26
N ILE A 556 10.18 -6.35 10.15
CA ILE A 556 9.29 -5.24 10.50
C ILE A 556 9.03 -4.29 9.31
N GLU A 557 9.91 -4.25 8.33
CA GLU A 557 9.78 -3.49 7.10
C GLU A 557 8.53 -3.84 6.28
N HIS A 558 7.99 -5.04 6.50
CA HIS A 558 6.78 -5.52 5.84
C HIS A 558 5.48 -5.14 6.55
N ALA A 559 5.54 -4.46 7.69
CA ALA A 559 4.38 -4.14 8.52
C ALA A 559 3.30 -3.35 7.77
N ILE A 560 3.67 -2.46 6.86
CA ILE A 560 2.75 -1.59 6.09
C ILE A 560 2.50 -2.15 4.68
N LEU A 561 3.54 -2.69 4.03
CA LEU A 561 3.48 -3.17 2.64
C LEU A 561 2.82 -4.55 2.55
N HIS A 562 3.63 -5.59 2.67
CA HIS A 562 3.22 -6.97 2.48
C HIS A 562 2.05 -7.38 3.40
N LEU A 563 2.11 -7.05 4.69
CA LEU A 563 1.06 -7.45 5.63
C LEU A 563 -0.29 -6.81 5.30
N LEU A 564 -0.31 -5.54 4.89
CA LEU A 564 -1.54 -4.86 4.51
C LEU A 564 -2.11 -5.43 3.22
N TYR A 565 -1.26 -5.70 2.23
CA TYR A 565 -1.69 -6.27 0.96
C TYR A 565 -2.18 -7.71 1.11
N ALA A 566 -1.52 -8.54 1.93
CA ALA A 566 -1.97 -9.90 2.23
C ALA A 566 -3.35 -9.91 2.91
N ARG A 567 -3.62 -8.98 3.83
CA ARG A 567 -4.93 -8.80 4.47
C ARG A 567 -6.00 -8.40 3.45
N PHE A 568 -5.72 -7.40 2.62
CA PHE A 568 -6.62 -6.98 1.55
C PHE A 568 -6.93 -8.14 0.59
N TRP A 569 -5.89 -8.87 0.15
CA TRP A 569 -6.02 -9.98 -0.77
C TRP A 569 -6.90 -11.11 -0.20
N THR A 570 -6.71 -11.42 1.09
CA THR A 570 -7.53 -12.41 1.81
C THR A 570 -9.00 -11.99 1.85
N LYS A 571 -9.30 -10.72 2.13
CA LYS A 571 -10.68 -10.20 2.15
C LYS A 571 -11.34 -10.27 0.77
N VAL A 572 -10.61 -9.95 -0.29
CA VAL A 572 -11.09 -10.12 -1.67
C VAL A 572 -11.38 -11.58 -1.97
N MET A 573 -10.47 -12.50 -1.63
CA MET A 573 -10.68 -13.94 -1.83
C MET A 573 -11.87 -14.46 -1.02
N ARG A 574 -12.09 -13.97 0.19
CA ARG A 574 -13.28 -14.27 0.99
C ARG A 574 -14.57 -13.81 0.30
N ASP A 575 -14.61 -12.57 -0.17
CA ASP A 575 -15.78 -12.00 -0.82
C ASP A 575 -16.11 -12.66 -2.16
N LEU A 576 -15.09 -13.20 -2.84
CA LEU A 576 -15.26 -14.05 -4.02
C LEU A 576 -15.60 -15.52 -3.68
N GLY A 577 -15.75 -15.86 -2.39
CA GLY A 577 -16.10 -17.22 -1.95
C GLY A 577 -14.98 -18.25 -2.07
N LEU A 578 -13.72 -17.81 -2.19
CA LEU A 578 -12.58 -18.71 -2.36
C LEU A 578 -12.03 -19.22 -1.03
N VAL A 579 -12.10 -18.41 0.02
CA VAL A 579 -11.64 -18.75 1.37
C VAL A 579 -12.69 -18.38 2.41
N LYS A 580 -12.60 -18.97 3.61
CA LYS A 580 -13.55 -18.74 4.72
C LYS A 580 -12.96 -17.91 5.85
N VAL A 581 -11.74 -17.44 5.70
CA VAL A 581 -11.02 -16.65 6.71
C VAL A 581 -11.11 -15.16 6.40
N ASP A 582 -11.17 -14.34 7.44
CA ASP A 582 -11.25 -12.88 7.34
C ASP A 582 -9.86 -12.23 7.35
N GLU A 583 -8.92 -12.82 8.07
CA GLU A 583 -7.54 -12.38 8.18
C GLU A 583 -6.57 -13.53 7.89
N PRO A 584 -5.41 -13.28 7.26
CA PRO A 584 -4.50 -14.35 6.86
C PRO A 584 -3.67 -14.91 8.02
N PHE A 585 -3.42 -14.12 9.08
CA PHE A 585 -2.53 -14.47 10.20
C PHE A 585 -2.75 -13.54 11.40
#